data_87df6489dda7fbb118faea2612955a28
#
_entry.id   87df6489dda7fbb118faea2612955a28
#
_cell.length_a   1.000
_cell.length_b   1.000
_cell.length_c   1.000
_cell.angle_alpha   90.00
_cell.angle_beta   90.00
_cell.angle_gamma   90.00
#
_symmetry.space_group_name_H-M   'P 1'
#
loop_
_entity.id
_entity.type
_entity.pdbx_description
1 polymer ?
#
loop_
_entity_poly.entity_id
_entity_poly.type
_entity_poly.pdbx_seq_one_letter_code
_entity_poly.pdbx_strand_id
1 'polypeptide(L)'
;MKKVNCLVLLAAFFITACGSGDENTETTESTETTTETPAADANDLSSNPVYQAGLAIEVKQDCATCHKVDTKIIGPSYREIANKYAPAPDTTVDRLASKIIAGGTGVWGPDIMTPHPNLSEADAKALVNYILLLKNN
;
A
#
# COMPACT_ATOMS: atom_id res chain seq x y z
N MET A 1 -8.41 17.57 39.27
CA MET A 1 -8.88 18.95 39.48
C MET A 1 -7.77 19.90 39.05
N LYS A 2 -7.90 20.51 37.89
CA LYS A 2 -7.31 21.84 37.55
C LYS A 2 -7.91 22.23 36.18
N LYS A 3 -8.91 23.11 36.29
CA LYS A 3 -9.49 23.84 35.17
C LYS A 3 -8.53 24.96 34.80
N VAL A 4 -8.20 25.10 33.53
CA VAL A 4 -7.58 26.33 33.01
C VAL A 4 -8.49 26.88 31.94
N ASN A 5 -9.18 27.95 32.34
CA ASN A 5 -9.86 28.90 31.46
C ASN A 5 -8.79 29.73 30.76
N CYS A 6 -8.89 29.93 29.48
CA CYS A 6 -8.24 31.03 28.78
C CYS A 6 -9.17 31.51 27.66
N LEU A 7 -9.79 32.47 27.94
CA LEU A 7 -10.20 33.79 27.57
C LEU A 7 -9.99 34.17 26.10
N VAL A 8 -11.12 34.52 25.53
CA VAL A 8 -11.42 35.17 24.25
C VAL A 8 -10.56 36.40 24.00
N LEU A 9 -10.07 36.56 22.78
CA LEU A 9 -9.79 37.86 22.20
C LEU A 9 -10.20 37.88 20.72
N LEU A 10 -11.33 38.58 20.50
CA LEU A 10 -11.78 39.06 19.19
C LEU A 10 -10.84 40.21 18.76
N ALA A 11 -10.40 40.17 17.53
CA ALA A 11 -9.95 41.37 16.83
C ALA A 11 -10.56 41.37 15.43
N ALA A 12 -11.54 42.22 15.27
CA ALA A 12 -12.11 42.57 13.98
C ALA A 12 -11.19 43.58 13.28
N PHE A 13 -10.86 43.32 12.01
CA PHE A 13 -10.28 44.31 11.13
C PHE A 13 -11.11 44.40 9.85
N PHE A 14 -11.88 45.50 9.76
CA PHE A 14 -12.50 45.98 8.53
C PHE A 14 -11.48 46.79 7.77
N ILE A 15 -11.23 46.50 6.52
CA ILE A 15 -10.72 47.47 5.57
C ILE A 15 -11.47 47.32 4.24
N THR A 16 -12.25 48.35 3.99
CA THR A 16 -12.90 48.67 2.72
C THR A 16 -11.87 49.38 1.82
N ALA A 17 -11.76 48.98 0.56
CA ALA A 17 -11.28 49.89 -0.48
C ALA A 17 -11.88 49.48 -1.83
N CYS A 18 -12.65 50.36 -2.40
CA CYS A 18 -13.13 50.49 -3.76
C CYS A 18 -11.98 50.73 -4.73
N GLY A 19 -12.13 50.22 -5.97
CA GLY A 19 -11.29 50.64 -7.11
C GLY A 19 -11.85 50.04 -8.40
N SER A 20 -12.48 50.92 -9.19
CA SER A 20 -13.07 50.68 -10.52
C SER A 20 -12.03 50.48 -11.62
N GLY A 21 -12.47 49.82 -12.72
CA GLY A 21 -11.98 50.05 -14.11
C GLY A 21 -11.40 48.80 -14.77
N ASP A 22 -12.00 48.37 -15.68
CA ASP A 22 -12.19 48.39 -17.12
C ASP A 22 -12.12 47.01 -17.77
N GLU A 23 -13.10 46.82 -18.66
CA GLU A 23 -13.25 45.88 -19.77
C GLU A 23 -11.93 45.38 -20.39
N ASN A 24 -11.81 44.07 -20.62
CA ASN A 24 -11.77 43.60 -22.03
C ASN A 24 -11.82 42.07 -22.13
N THR A 25 -12.74 41.62 -22.99
CA THR A 25 -12.66 40.55 -24.00
C THR A 25 -12.58 39.11 -23.50
N GLU A 26 -13.72 38.46 -23.72
CA GLU A 26 -13.88 37.02 -23.98
C GLU A 26 -12.70 36.44 -24.77
N THR A 27 -12.16 35.38 -24.21
CA THR A 27 -11.66 34.26 -24.99
C THR A 27 -12.04 33.01 -24.28
N THR A 28 -13.11 32.40 -24.77
CA THR A 28 -13.55 31.03 -24.40
C THR A 28 -12.49 30.08 -24.93
N GLU A 29 -11.54 29.73 -24.11
CA GLU A 29 -10.69 28.56 -24.36
C GLU A 29 -11.32 27.38 -23.69
N SER A 30 -12.08 26.64 -24.47
CA SER A 30 -12.61 25.32 -24.16
C SER A 30 -11.43 24.39 -23.96
N THR A 31 -10.97 24.22 -22.71
CA THR A 31 -10.07 23.12 -22.38
C THR A 31 -10.90 21.84 -22.42
N GLU A 32 -10.91 21.18 -23.56
CA GLU A 32 -11.25 19.77 -23.66
C GLU A 32 -10.33 19.02 -22.69
N THR A 33 -10.87 18.68 -21.53
CA THR A 33 -10.27 17.64 -20.68
C THR A 33 -10.46 16.33 -21.45
N THR A 34 -9.50 16.01 -22.29
CA THR A 34 -9.33 14.66 -22.81
C THR A 34 -9.09 13.78 -21.59
N THR A 35 -10.14 13.10 -21.15
CA THR A 35 -10.04 11.97 -20.23
C THR A 35 -9.34 10.87 -21.01
N GLU A 36 -8.00 10.92 -21.04
CA GLU A 36 -7.22 9.74 -21.38
C GLU A 36 -7.49 8.72 -20.28
N THR A 37 -8.34 7.76 -20.59
CA THR A 37 -8.41 6.50 -19.84
C THR A 37 -7.00 5.93 -19.89
N PRO A 38 -6.27 5.80 -18.76
CA PRO A 38 -4.97 5.15 -18.78
C PRO A 38 -5.19 3.76 -19.35
N ALA A 39 -4.48 3.42 -20.43
CA ALA A 39 -4.43 2.07 -20.92
C ALA A 39 -4.09 1.19 -19.73
N ALA A 40 -4.98 0.27 -19.37
CA ALA A 40 -4.77 -0.64 -18.26
C ALA A 40 -3.45 -1.35 -18.53
N ASP A 41 -2.45 -1.07 -17.68
CA ASP A 41 -1.15 -1.69 -17.77
C ASP A 41 -1.41 -3.21 -17.57
N ALA A 42 -0.94 -4.06 -18.49
CA ALA A 42 -1.17 -5.50 -18.42
C ALA A 42 -0.65 -6.14 -17.11
N ASN A 43 0.06 -5.36 -16.30
CA ASN A 43 0.56 -5.70 -14.97
C ASN A 43 -0.17 -4.97 -13.83
N ASP A 44 -1.25 -4.25 -14.10
CA ASP A 44 -2.03 -3.60 -13.05
C ASP A 44 -2.84 -4.64 -12.26
N LEU A 45 -2.30 -5.03 -11.09
CA LEU A 45 -2.94 -5.95 -10.16
C LEU A 45 -3.98 -5.25 -9.27
N SER A 46 -4.19 -3.95 -9.39
CA SER A 46 -5.05 -3.18 -8.48
C SER A 46 -6.50 -3.66 -8.46
N SER A 47 -7.00 -4.21 -9.55
CA SER A 47 -8.34 -4.79 -9.67
C SER A 47 -8.41 -6.29 -9.37
N ASN A 48 -7.27 -6.95 -9.12
CA ASN A 48 -7.23 -8.38 -8.86
C ASN A 48 -7.69 -8.67 -7.42
N PRO A 49 -8.74 -9.50 -7.21
CA PRO A 49 -9.28 -9.76 -5.88
C PRO A 49 -8.28 -10.47 -4.94
N VAL A 50 -7.40 -11.32 -5.48
CA VAL A 50 -6.36 -12.00 -4.68
C VAL A 50 -5.33 -10.97 -4.22
N TYR A 51 -4.95 -10.04 -5.09
CA TYR A 51 -4.06 -8.93 -4.75
C TYR A 51 -4.65 -8.06 -3.63
N GLN A 52 -5.91 -7.65 -3.76
CA GLN A 52 -6.58 -6.80 -2.77
C GLN A 52 -6.73 -7.49 -1.41
N ALA A 53 -7.11 -8.77 -1.41
CA ALA A 53 -7.25 -9.54 -0.17
C ALA A 53 -5.91 -9.65 0.59
N GLY A 54 -4.84 -10.00 -0.12
CA GLY A 54 -3.52 -10.15 0.50
C GLY A 54 -2.91 -8.82 0.94
N LEU A 55 -3.06 -7.75 0.15
CA LEU A 55 -2.62 -6.41 0.51
C LEU A 55 -3.31 -5.91 1.80
N ALA A 56 -4.60 -6.17 1.96
CA ALA A 56 -5.33 -5.79 3.17
C ALA A 56 -4.82 -6.51 4.43
N ILE A 57 -4.30 -7.74 4.28
CA ILE A 57 -3.67 -8.49 5.36
C ILE A 57 -2.26 -7.95 5.63
N GLU A 58 -1.48 -7.73 4.59
CA GLU A 58 -0.11 -7.21 4.65
C GLU A 58 -0.02 -5.93 5.48
N VAL A 59 -0.90 -4.97 5.18
CA VAL A 59 -0.98 -3.68 5.89
C VAL A 59 -1.29 -3.85 7.38
N LYS A 60 -2.10 -4.85 7.77
CA LYS A 60 -2.48 -5.10 9.17
C LYS A 60 -1.40 -5.81 9.98
N GLN A 61 -0.46 -6.49 9.31
CA GLN A 61 0.52 -7.38 9.96
C GLN A 61 1.94 -6.81 10.00
N ASP A 62 2.12 -5.52 9.66
CA ASP A 62 3.42 -4.81 9.65
C ASP A 62 4.52 -5.48 8.80
N CYS A 63 4.13 -6.29 7.82
CA CYS A 63 5.07 -7.01 6.96
C CYS A 63 6.04 -6.07 6.25
N ALA A 64 5.56 -4.87 5.87
CA ALA A 64 6.32 -3.84 5.17
C ALA A 64 7.50 -3.26 5.98
N THR A 65 7.59 -3.55 7.29
CA THR A 65 8.74 -3.17 8.12
C THR A 65 10.00 -3.93 7.70
N CYS A 66 9.85 -5.20 7.30
CA CYS A 66 10.96 -6.08 6.95
C CYS A 66 11.01 -6.45 5.47
N HIS A 67 9.89 -6.32 4.75
CA HIS A 67 9.77 -6.66 3.34
C HIS A 67 9.28 -5.45 2.52
N LYS A 68 9.75 -5.33 1.28
CA LYS A 68 9.21 -4.41 0.27
C LYS A 68 8.90 -5.20 -1.00
N VAL A 69 8.14 -4.60 -1.91
CA VAL A 69 7.80 -5.25 -3.17
C VAL A 69 9.05 -5.58 -3.96
N ASP A 70 9.92 -4.59 -4.19
CA ASP A 70 11.06 -4.69 -5.11
C ASP A 70 12.43 -4.68 -4.42
N THR A 71 12.51 -4.25 -3.18
CA THR A 71 13.78 -4.02 -2.50
C THR A 71 13.91 -4.91 -1.27
N LYS A 72 15.03 -5.64 -1.16
CA LYS A 72 15.40 -6.34 0.07
C LYS A 72 15.74 -5.32 1.15
N ILE A 73 15.17 -5.48 2.35
CA ILE A 73 15.52 -4.70 3.55
C ILE A 73 16.17 -5.65 4.56
N ILE A 74 15.40 -6.20 5.49
CA ILE A 74 15.83 -7.26 6.43
C ILE A 74 15.54 -8.60 5.76
N GLY A 75 14.25 -8.84 5.44
CA GLY A 75 13.82 -10.02 4.69
C GLY A 75 13.98 -9.83 3.17
N PRO A 76 13.81 -10.89 2.38
CA PRO A 76 13.77 -10.80 0.92
C PRO A 76 12.62 -9.90 0.44
N SER A 77 12.78 -9.29 -0.73
CA SER A 77 11.65 -8.61 -1.37
C SER A 77 10.54 -9.60 -1.75
N TYR A 78 9.31 -9.12 -1.84
CA TYR A 78 8.20 -9.98 -2.28
C TYR A 78 8.43 -10.50 -3.69
N ARG A 79 9.05 -9.72 -4.54
CA ARG A 79 9.39 -10.12 -5.91
C ARG A 79 10.44 -11.23 -5.96
N GLU A 80 11.46 -11.19 -5.10
CA GLU A 80 12.41 -12.30 -4.95
C GLU A 80 11.70 -13.58 -4.50
N ILE A 81 10.76 -13.48 -3.54
CA ILE A 81 9.97 -14.61 -3.08
C ILE A 81 9.11 -15.15 -4.23
N ALA A 82 8.40 -14.27 -4.95
CA ALA A 82 7.55 -14.64 -6.07
C ALA A 82 8.37 -15.32 -7.19
N ASN A 83 9.49 -14.73 -7.58
CA ASN A 83 10.35 -15.29 -8.63
C ASN A 83 10.92 -16.67 -8.26
N LYS A 84 11.16 -16.91 -6.96
CA LYS A 84 11.66 -18.20 -6.48
C LYS A 84 10.59 -19.29 -6.45
N TYR A 85 9.35 -18.94 -6.13
CA TYR A 85 8.32 -19.92 -5.81
C TYR A 85 7.14 -19.96 -6.79
N ALA A 86 6.87 -18.93 -7.56
CA ALA A 86 5.75 -18.90 -8.49
C ALA A 86 6.15 -19.48 -9.88
N PRO A 87 5.25 -20.23 -10.55
CA PRO A 87 3.98 -20.73 -10.06
C PRO A 87 4.17 -21.81 -8.98
N ALA A 88 3.35 -21.75 -7.92
CA ALA A 88 3.51 -22.64 -6.78
C ALA A 88 2.33 -23.61 -6.65
N PRO A 89 2.56 -24.91 -6.41
CA PRO A 89 1.50 -25.83 -6.01
C PRO A 89 1.03 -25.53 -4.58
N ASP A 90 -0.19 -25.97 -4.23
CA ASP A 90 -0.80 -25.73 -2.92
C ASP A 90 0.10 -26.14 -1.75
N THR A 91 0.84 -27.23 -1.87
CA THR A 91 1.81 -27.69 -0.86
C THR A 91 2.91 -26.66 -0.58
N THR A 92 3.31 -25.89 -1.59
CA THR A 92 4.26 -24.78 -1.40
C THR A 92 3.59 -23.59 -0.74
N VAL A 93 2.35 -23.26 -1.12
CA VAL A 93 1.55 -22.21 -0.48
C VAL A 93 1.37 -22.53 1.01
N ASP A 94 0.98 -23.76 1.36
CA ASP A 94 0.82 -24.22 2.74
C ASP A 94 2.11 -24.09 3.55
N ARG A 95 3.24 -24.50 2.97
CA ARG A 95 4.54 -24.41 3.61
C ARG A 95 4.98 -22.95 3.85
N LEU A 96 4.73 -22.07 2.89
CA LEU A 96 5.05 -20.64 3.03
C LEU A 96 4.13 -19.96 4.04
N ALA A 97 2.84 -20.32 4.06
CA ALA A 97 1.89 -19.83 5.06
C ALA A 97 2.31 -20.25 6.49
N SER A 98 2.66 -21.53 6.65
CA SER A 98 3.20 -22.04 7.93
C SER A 98 4.47 -21.31 8.35
N LYS A 99 5.34 -20.95 7.39
CA LYS A 99 6.55 -20.17 7.64
C LYS A 99 6.23 -18.77 8.15
N ILE A 100 5.24 -18.11 7.61
CA ILE A 100 4.79 -16.78 8.07
C ILE A 100 4.31 -16.88 9.53
N ILE A 101 3.49 -17.88 9.85
CA ILE A 101 2.95 -18.06 11.21
C ILE A 101 4.06 -18.39 12.20
N ALA A 102 4.95 -19.31 11.86
CA ALA A 102 6.01 -19.81 12.75
C ALA A 102 7.24 -18.91 12.82
N GLY A 103 7.49 -18.11 11.79
CA GLY A 103 8.70 -17.29 11.70
C GLY A 103 10.00 -18.08 11.57
N GLY A 104 11.09 -17.52 12.07
CA GLY A 104 12.41 -18.15 12.13
C GLY A 104 13.26 -17.94 10.88
N THR A 105 14.44 -18.56 10.85
CA THR A 105 15.40 -18.53 9.72
C THR A 105 15.03 -19.51 8.60
N GLY A 106 15.74 -19.45 7.50
CA GLY A 106 15.52 -20.37 6.38
C GLY A 106 16.41 -20.12 5.18
N VAL A 107 15.87 -20.37 3.99
CA VAL A 107 16.61 -20.33 2.70
C VAL A 107 17.10 -18.93 2.28
N TRP A 108 16.73 -17.89 3.03
CA TRP A 108 17.05 -16.50 2.74
C TRP A 108 18.19 -15.94 3.57
N GLY A 109 18.83 -16.77 4.41
CA GLY A 109 19.97 -16.39 5.23
C GLY A 109 19.69 -16.48 6.73
N PRO A 110 20.56 -15.86 7.55
CA PRO A 110 20.51 -15.96 9.01
C PRO A 110 19.46 -15.03 9.65
N ASP A 111 18.93 -14.07 8.91
CA ASP A 111 17.97 -13.10 9.42
C ASP A 111 16.70 -13.83 9.87
N ILE A 112 16.23 -13.48 11.08
CA ILE A 112 15.10 -14.14 11.70
C ILE A 112 13.82 -13.38 11.32
N MET A 113 12.90 -14.06 10.65
CA MET A 113 11.54 -13.56 10.47
C MET A 113 10.75 -13.66 11.77
N THR A 114 10.11 -12.58 12.19
CA THR A 114 9.22 -12.55 13.37
C THR A 114 8.01 -13.47 13.15
N PRO A 115 7.63 -14.30 14.13
CA PRO A 115 6.41 -15.10 14.07
C PRO A 115 5.14 -14.25 14.07
N HIS A 116 4.11 -14.71 13.37
CA HIS A 116 2.76 -14.12 13.37
C HIS A 116 1.72 -15.12 13.89
N PRO A 117 1.76 -15.53 15.17
CA PRO A 117 0.94 -16.63 15.71
C PRO A 117 -0.56 -16.33 15.72
N ASN A 118 -0.94 -15.05 15.63
CA ASN A 118 -2.34 -14.62 15.61
C ASN A 118 -2.92 -14.56 14.18
N LEU A 119 -2.10 -14.79 13.16
CA LEU A 119 -2.56 -14.84 11.77
C LEU A 119 -3.20 -16.19 11.50
N SER A 120 -4.43 -16.19 10.97
CA SER A 120 -5.10 -17.45 10.59
C SER A 120 -4.37 -18.11 9.43
N GLU A 121 -4.47 -19.43 9.33
CA GLU A 121 -3.90 -20.17 8.19
C GLU A 121 -4.47 -19.69 6.84
N ALA A 122 -5.77 -19.38 6.81
CA ALA A 122 -6.44 -18.86 5.62
C ALA A 122 -5.87 -17.50 5.20
N ASP A 123 -5.67 -16.59 6.16
CA ASP A 123 -5.08 -15.28 5.88
C ASP A 123 -3.60 -15.41 5.47
N ALA A 124 -2.85 -16.31 6.10
CA ALA A 124 -1.47 -16.57 5.72
C ALA A 124 -1.37 -17.10 4.28
N LYS A 125 -2.27 -17.99 3.85
CA LYS A 125 -2.36 -18.47 2.46
C LYS A 125 -2.77 -17.35 1.50
N ALA A 126 -3.73 -16.51 1.87
CA ALA A 126 -4.12 -15.35 1.06
C ALA A 126 -2.95 -14.37 0.87
N LEU A 127 -2.18 -14.11 1.92
CA LEU A 127 -0.96 -13.31 1.85
C LEU A 127 0.10 -13.93 0.94
N VAL A 128 0.32 -15.25 1.03
CA VAL A 128 1.24 -15.96 0.12
C VAL A 128 0.80 -15.83 -1.33
N ASN A 129 -0.48 -16.04 -1.62
CA ASN A 129 -1.01 -15.92 -2.98
C ASN A 129 -0.83 -14.51 -3.54
N TYR A 130 -1.06 -13.47 -2.73
CA TYR A 130 -0.76 -12.08 -3.07
C TYR A 130 0.71 -11.90 -3.45
N ILE A 131 1.63 -12.38 -2.61
CA ILE A 131 3.07 -12.26 -2.86
C ILE A 131 3.45 -12.96 -4.18
N LEU A 132 2.90 -14.15 -4.44
CA LEU A 132 3.22 -14.91 -5.66
C LEU A 132 2.73 -14.26 -6.95
N LEU A 133 1.69 -13.40 -6.90
CA LEU A 133 1.26 -12.58 -8.04
C LEU A 133 2.31 -11.55 -8.47
N LEU A 134 3.23 -11.17 -7.58
CA LEU A 134 4.24 -10.14 -7.83
C LEU A 134 5.45 -10.65 -8.62
N LYS A 135 5.39 -11.88 -9.15
CA LYS A 135 6.43 -12.43 -10.03
C LYS A 135 6.67 -11.51 -11.23
N ASN A 136 7.93 -11.36 -11.62
CA ASN A 136 8.28 -10.75 -12.90
C ASN A 136 7.75 -11.61 -14.06
N ASN A 137 7.16 -10.95 -15.04
CA ASN A 137 6.78 -11.57 -16.31
C ASN A 137 7.99 -11.65 -17.23
#